data_9eeba9933a9311083ddf9995df990499
#
_entry.id   9eeba9933a9311083ddf9995df990499
#
_cell.length_a   1.000
_cell.length_b   1.000
_cell.length_c   1.000
_cell.angle_alpha   90.00
_cell.angle_beta   90.00
_cell.angle_gamma   90.00
#
_symmetry.space_group_name_H-M   'P 1'
#
loop_
_entity.id
_entity.type
_entity.pdbx_description
1 polymer ?
#
loop_
_entity_poly.entity_id
_entity_poly.type
_entity_poly.pdbx_seq_one_letter_code
_entity_poly.pdbx_strand_id
1 'polypeptide(L)'
;MLLEMCVFCSGFMSFKMINKIKLTALCFSLSLGVLTVSAQESAIKFSSKTNSDKSVELSYEKQDPGTYTVLLRFRELTNTDASSEQDITIKGYSGNLLTLKPQNTGQGIGYSYASTYIRGKFEPKYDANFIYTLPYKSGVKAMVSESGFVGARYFGNTTPDDWKVYRFYTKVEDTVTAVRKGIVVDIKDLHENNVSDGVAYTSKSNDMIIEHADGTLATYRGFKKGSFVVEVGQTVFPGTALGLNSKNNSNSGFNISLMLTYLKSKEIDRSRTIQNSKSLYGFITPHFATAENADVILESRKEYNASIPAEVFKKELTKKEMKKHGVK
;
A
#
# COMPACT_ATOMS: atom_id res chain seq x y z
N MET A 1 -8.41 -21.29 48.71
CA MET A 1 -8.26 -22.18 49.90
C MET A 1 -6.83 -22.68 49.89
N LEU A 2 -6.08 -22.17 50.92
CA LEU A 2 -4.84 -22.68 51.54
C LEU A 2 -3.60 -22.83 50.64
N LEU A 3 -2.54 -21.95 50.73
CA LEU A 3 -1.61 -21.58 51.83
C LEU A 3 -0.85 -22.78 52.44
N GLU A 4 0.44 -22.73 52.33
CA GLU A 4 1.50 -22.70 53.37
C GLU A 4 2.83 -23.17 52.77
N MET A 5 3.93 -22.45 52.74
CA MET A 5 4.85 -21.90 53.73
C MET A 5 5.45 -22.95 54.69
N CYS A 6 6.78 -23.11 54.69
CA CYS A 6 7.75 -23.31 55.78
C CYS A 6 9.15 -23.52 55.17
N VAL A 7 10.16 -22.73 55.32
CA VAL A 7 10.98 -22.13 56.41
C VAL A 7 11.90 -23.14 57.14
N PHE A 8 13.21 -22.78 57.10
CA PHE A 8 14.33 -23.02 57.99
C PHE A 8 14.94 -24.43 58.11
N CYS A 9 16.25 -24.58 57.88
CA CYS A 9 17.20 -24.59 58.99
C CYS A 9 18.67 -24.54 58.53
N SER A 10 19.40 -23.76 59.25
CA SER A 10 20.84 -23.52 59.31
C SER A 10 21.64 -24.69 59.84
N GLY A 11 22.91 -24.79 59.41
CA GLY A 11 23.90 -25.64 60.03
C GLY A 11 25.34 -25.28 59.64
N PHE A 12 26.01 -24.65 60.55
CA PHE A 12 27.43 -24.26 60.61
C PHE A 12 28.36 -25.47 60.74
N MET A 13 29.55 -25.46 60.10
CA MET A 13 30.89 -25.75 60.65
C MET A 13 31.92 -25.94 59.53
N SER A 14 32.81 -25.07 59.40
CA SER A 14 34.18 -24.86 59.84
C SER A 14 35.28 -25.82 59.35
N PHE A 15 36.22 -25.24 58.67
CA PHE A 15 37.70 -25.34 58.69
C PHE A 15 38.48 -26.35 57.85
N LYS A 16 39.37 -25.68 57.06
CA LYS A 16 40.77 -26.00 56.67
C LYS A 16 41.03 -26.90 55.45
N MET A 17 41.64 -26.42 54.51
CA MET A 17 43.06 -26.30 54.10
C MET A 17 43.26 -26.12 52.60
N ILE A 18 43.88 -25.04 52.24
CA ILE A 18 44.88 -24.75 51.20
C ILE A 18 45.21 -25.87 50.22
N ASN A 19 44.93 -25.62 48.94
CA ASN A 19 45.97 -25.69 47.87
C ASN A 19 45.50 -25.10 46.54
N LYS A 20 46.31 -24.21 46.04
CA LYS A 20 46.53 -23.76 44.62
C LYS A 20 45.47 -24.22 43.61
N ILE A 21 44.50 -23.39 43.32
CA ILE A 21 43.69 -23.49 42.13
C ILE A 21 43.96 -22.26 41.26
N LYS A 22 44.38 -22.53 40.04
CA LYS A 22 44.62 -21.59 38.98
C LYS A 22 43.37 -20.76 38.72
N LEU A 23 43.54 -19.45 38.80
CA LEU A 23 42.54 -18.45 38.45
C LEU A 23 42.28 -18.53 36.95
N THR A 24 41.32 -19.34 36.53
CA THR A 24 40.81 -19.30 35.18
C THR A 24 39.74 -18.19 35.14
N ALA A 25 40.13 -17.05 34.59
CA ALA A 25 39.24 -15.94 34.33
C ALA A 25 38.18 -16.41 33.30
N LEU A 26 36.99 -16.70 33.76
CA LEU A 26 35.81 -16.93 32.92
C LEU A 26 35.33 -15.55 32.46
N CYS A 27 35.86 -15.10 31.32
CA CYS A 27 35.29 -13.97 30.58
C CYS A 27 33.88 -14.35 30.12
N PHE A 28 32.87 -13.97 30.92
CA PHE A 28 31.49 -13.95 30.48
C PHE A 28 31.36 -12.78 29.51
N SER A 29 31.60 -13.04 28.22
CA SER A 29 31.29 -12.09 27.16
C SER A 29 29.80 -11.94 27.08
N LEU A 30 29.26 -10.88 27.73
CA LEU A 30 27.93 -10.38 27.50
C LEU A 30 27.91 -9.88 26.04
N SER A 31 27.52 -10.73 25.10
CA SER A 31 27.15 -10.29 23.79
C SER A 31 25.85 -9.48 23.93
N LEU A 32 25.97 -8.16 24.11
CA LEU A 32 24.87 -7.24 23.84
C LEU A 32 24.52 -7.41 22.34
N GLY A 33 23.54 -8.25 22.08
CA GLY A 33 22.88 -8.24 20.80
C GLY A 33 22.29 -6.85 20.61
N VAL A 34 22.93 -6.05 19.80
CA VAL A 34 22.34 -4.80 19.31
C VAL A 34 21.13 -5.22 18.48
N LEU A 35 19.96 -5.21 19.12
CA LEU A 35 18.68 -5.25 18.41
C LEU A 35 18.64 -3.95 17.60
N THR A 36 19.10 -4.01 16.36
CA THR A 36 18.81 -2.96 15.39
C THR A 36 17.32 -2.95 15.20
N VAL A 37 16.63 -2.09 15.94
CA VAL A 37 15.25 -1.69 15.61
C VAL A 37 15.39 -0.97 14.29
N SER A 38 15.14 -1.69 13.19
CA SER A 38 14.95 -1.07 11.88
C SER A 38 13.68 -0.23 11.99
N ALA A 39 13.83 1.04 12.32
CA ALA A 39 12.75 2.00 12.14
C ALA A 39 12.39 1.93 10.65
N GLN A 40 11.15 1.59 10.33
CA GLN A 40 10.67 1.56 8.95
C GLN A 40 10.91 2.95 8.36
N GLU A 41 11.82 3.02 7.40
CA GLU A 41 12.20 4.28 6.77
C GLU A 41 10.97 4.91 6.14
N SER A 42 10.76 6.20 6.39
CA SER A 42 9.61 6.92 5.81
C SER A 42 9.65 6.80 4.29
N ALA A 43 8.52 6.44 3.67
CA ALA A 43 8.42 6.33 2.23
C ALA A 43 8.73 7.65 1.49
N ILE A 44 8.62 8.79 2.18
CA ILE A 44 8.94 10.13 1.67
C ILE A 44 9.88 10.82 2.65
N LYS A 45 11.01 11.29 2.14
CA LYS A 45 11.97 12.13 2.86
C LYS A 45 11.74 13.58 2.48
N PHE A 46 11.69 14.47 3.47
CA PHE A 46 11.58 15.91 3.27
C PHE A 46 12.89 16.58 3.66
N SER A 47 13.31 17.56 2.88
CA SER A 47 14.51 18.37 3.13
C SER A 47 14.17 19.84 2.95
N SER A 48 15.03 20.71 3.52
CA SER A 48 14.88 22.17 3.37
C SER A 48 16.24 22.80 3.05
N LYS A 49 16.21 23.85 2.26
CA LYS A 49 17.38 24.66 1.89
C LYS A 49 17.02 26.14 1.96
N THR A 50 17.83 26.94 2.65
CA THR A 50 17.73 28.39 2.63
C THR A 50 18.61 28.93 1.50
N ASN A 51 18.03 29.73 0.64
CA ASN A 51 18.68 30.40 -0.47
C ASN A 51 19.34 31.72 -0.06
N SER A 52 20.15 32.30 -0.93
CA SER A 52 20.82 33.58 -0.67
C SER A 52 19.87 34.76 -0.50
N ASP A 53 18.71 34.72 -1.14
CA ASP A 53 17.61 35.68 -1.02
C ASP A 53 16.74 35.47 0.24
N LYS A 54 17.16 34.60 1.16
CA LYS A 54 16.44 34.21 2.38
C LYS A 54 15.16 33.42 2.15
N SER A 55 14.81 33.07 0.90
CA SER A 55 13.72 32.12 0.67
C SER A 55 14.10 30.72 1.18
N VAL A 56 13.10 29.92 1.54
CA VAL A 56 13.29 28.54 1.98
C VAL A 56 12.58 27.60 1.01
N GLU A 57 13.37 26.72 0.39
CA GLU A 57 12.87 25.69 -0.49
C GLU A 57 12.70 24.38 0.28
N LEU A 58 11.47 23.86 0.34
CA LEU A 58 11.15 22.55 0.87
C LEU A 58 11.06 21.57 -0.29
N SER A 59 11.79 20.47 -0.22
CA SER A 59 11.88 19.45 -1.26
C SER A 59 11.50 18.07 -0.73
N TYR A 60 11.15 17.17 -1.62
CA TYR A 60 10.86 15.77 -1.29
C TYR A 60 11.65 14.80 -2.16
N GLU A 61 11.92 13.63 -1.59
CA GLU A 61 12.43 12.43 -2.28
C GLU A 61 11.62 11.22 -1.83
N LYS A 62 11.33 10.29 -2.74
CA LYS A 62 10.58 9.06 -2.45
C LYS A 62 10.98 7.90 -3.34
N GLN A 63 10.65 6.68 -2.93
CA GLN A 63 11.10 5.45 -3.57
C GLN A 63 10.22 4.97 -4.72
N ASP A 64 9.03 5.54 -4.91
CA ASP A 64 8.10 5.19 -5.98
C ASP A 64 7.64 6.43 -6.77
N PRO A 65 7.22 6.29 -8.04
CA PRO A 65 6.79 7.42 -8.87
C PRO A 65 5.35 7.87 -8.61
N GLY A 66 4.61 7.16 -7.77
CA GLY A 66 3.18 7.37 -7.52
C GLY A 66 2.87 8.76 -6.96
N THR A 67 1.61 9.13 -7.04
CA THR A 67 1.10 10.39 -6.51
C THR A 67 0.83 10.28 -5.02
N TYR A 68 1.15 11.34 -4.28
CA TYR A 68 0.77 11.51 -2.88
C TYR A 68 0.19 12.90 -2.63
N THR A 69 -0.76 12.97 -1.72
CA THR A 69 -1.22 14.21 -1.12
C THR A 69 -0.46 14.40 0.19
N VAL A 70 0.35 15.46 0.25
CA VAL A 70 1.15 15.85 1.43
C VAL A 70 0.41 16.94 2.17
N LEU A 71 0.19 16.74 3.47
CA LEU A 71 -0.42 17.69 4.39
C LEU A 71 0.68 18.30 5.24
N LEU A 72 1.02 19.56 4.98
CA LEU A 72 1.93 20.34 5.83
C LEU A 72 1.12 21.19 6.81
N ARG A 73 1.54 21.17 8.07
CA ARG A 73 0.94 21.98 9.14
C ARG A 73 2.06 22.67 9.87
N PHE A 74 2.21 23.97 9.61
CA PHE A 74 3.22 24.80 10.27
C PHE A 74 2.80 25.10 11.70
N ARG A 75 3.70 24.84 12.64
CA ARG A 75 3.55 25.18 14.06
C ARG A 75 4.10 26.56 14.33
N GLU A 76 5.13 26.95 13.58
CA GLU A 76 5.75 28.24 13.58
C GLU A 76 5.93 28.68 12.13
N LEU A 77 5.57 29.92 11.82
CA LEU A 77 5.71 30.48 10.48
C LEU A 77 5.75 32.00 10.60
N THR A 78 6.94 32.60 10.40
CA THR A 78 7.16 34.06 10.53
C THR A 78 7.90 34.57 9.31
N ASN A 79 7.68 35.85 9.01
CA ASN A 79 8.26 36.57 7.88
C ASN A 79 7.96 35.95 6.51
N THR A 80 6.75 35.42 6.34
CA THR A 80 6.23 34.91 5.06
C THR A 80 4.71 35.04 5.03
N ASP A 81 4.14 35.12 3.84
CA ASP A 81 2.67 35.16 3.61
C ASP A 81 2.08 33.77 3.36
N ALA A 82 2.90 32.73 3.44
CA ALA A 82 2.44 31.37 3.24
C ALA A 82 1.40 30.97 4.30
N SER A 83 0.40 30.19 3.88
CA SER A 83 -0.60 29.64 4.82
C SER A 83 0.05 28.64 5.78
N SER A 84 -0.41 28.63 7.04
CA SER A 84 0.00 27.65 8.06
C SER A 84 -0.43 26.22 7.72
N GLU A 85 -1.39 26.04 6.83
CA GLU A 85 -1.83 24.75 6.34
C GLU A 85 -1.69 24.67 4.82
N GLN A 86 -1.00 23.65 4.35
CA GLN A 86 -0.77 23.40 2.93
C GLN A 86 -1.09 21.94 2.60
N ASP A 87 -1.90 21.73 1.55
CA ASP A 87 -2.18 20.42 0.99
C ASP A 87 -1.61 20.37 -0.42
N ILE A 88 -0.57 19.58 -0.61
CA ILE A 88 0.25 19.61 -1.82
C ILE A 88 0.23 18.24 -2.47
N THR A 89 -0.10 18.17 -3.77
CA THR A 89 0.01 16.94 -4.54
C THR A 89 1.42 16.83 -5.13
N ILE A 90 2.12 15.74 -4.82
CA ILE A 90 3.44 15.42 -5.35
C ILE A 90 3.39 14.18 -6.22
N LYS A 91 4.23 14.13 -7.26
CA LYS A 91 4.34 13.00 -8.19
C LYS A 91 5.79 12.85 -8.69
N GLY A 92 6.19 11.64 -9.07
CA GLY A 92 7.58 11.35 -9.43
C GLY A 92 8.43 11.04 -8.21
N TYR A 93 9.71 10.84 -8.40
CA TYR A 93 10.63 10.40 -7.33
C TYR A 93 11.14 11.53 -6.44
N SER A 94 11.22 12.75 -6.96
CA SER A 94 11.70 13.92 -6.22
C SER A 94 11.16 15.21 -6.83
N GLY A 95 11.22 16.31 -6.08
CA GLY A 95 10.86 17.63 -6.57
C GLY A 95 10.76 18.68 -5.49
N ASN A 96 10.43 19.91 -5.90
CA ASN A 96 10.09 20.99 -5.00
C ASN A 96 8.70 20.72 -4.42
N LEU A 97 8.58 20.86 -3.10
CA LEU A 97 7.32 20.73 -2.38
C LEU A 97 6.67 22.12 -2.21
N LEU A 98 7.42 23.09 -1.72
CA LEU A 98 6.96 24.44 -1.44
C LEU A 98 8.18 25.38 -1.34
N THR A 99 8.05 26.61 -1.82
CA THR A 99 9.02 27.66 -1.59
C THR A 99 8.40 28.78 -0.74
N LEU A 100 8.93 28.98 0.46
CA LEU A 100 8.57 30.09 1.33
C LEU A 100 9.38 31.31 0.91
N LYS A 101 8.71 32.45 0.68
CA LYS A 101 9.35 33.73 0.34
C LYS A 101 9.28 34.67 1.55
N PRO A 102 10.39 35.39 1.87
CA PRO A 102 10.37 36.35 2.97
C PRO A 102 9.57 37.58 2.57
N GLN A 103 8.73 38.10 3.49
CA GLN A 103 8.07 39.39 3.35
C GLN A 103 9.08 40.55 3.53
N ASN A 104 9.97 40.42 4.51
CA ASN A 104 11.10 41.29 4.70
C ASN A 104 12.39 40.60 4.25
N THR A 105 12.95 41.03 3.12
CA THR A 105 14.13 40.40 2.49
C THR A 105 15.41 40.54 3.34
N GLY A 106 15.45 41.44 4.30
CA GLY A 106 16.55 41.58 5.26
C GLY A 106 16.57 40.54 6.36
N GLN A 107 15.47 39.79 6.54
CA GLN A 107 15.30 38.81 7.61
C GLN A 107 15.08 37.39 7.07
N GLY A 108 15.50 36.40 7.84
CA GLY A 108 15.19 34.99 7.55
C GLY A 108 13.74 34.65 7.87
N ILE A 109 13.28 33.52 7.33
CA ILE A 109 11.99 32.93 7.65
C ILE A 109 12.15 31.99 8.84
N GLY A 110 11.36 32.19 9.91
CA GLY A 110 11.24 31.25 11.00
C GLY A 110 10.14 30.25 10.66
N TYR A 111 10.42 28.94 10.74
CA TYR A 111 9.42 27.91 10.46
C TYR A 111 9.71 26.62 11.20
N SER A 112 8.64 25.96 11.61
CA SER A 112 8.63 24.53 11.98
C SER A 112 7.33 23.91 11.51
N TYR A 113 7.36 22.65 11.07
CA TYR A 113 6.19 21.99 10.54
C TYR A 113 6.10 20.51 10.92
N ALA A 114 4.88 20.00 10.89
CA ALA A 114 4.61 18.58 10.83
C ALA A 114 4.15 18.23 9.41
N SER A 115 4.58 17.09 8.91
CA SER A 115 4.13 16.56 7.62
C SER A 115 3.44 15.22 7.80
N THR A 116 2.42 14.99 7.01
CA THR A 116 1.75 13.71 6.85
C THR A 116 1.45 13.51 5.37
N TYR A 117 1.45 12.30 4.88
CA TYR A 117 1.15 12.04 3.48
C TYR A 117 0.23 10.84 3.30
N ILE A 118 -0.57 10.88 2.25
CA ILE A 118 -1.53 9.84 1.87
C ILE A 118 -1.28 9.51 0.41
N ARG A 119 -1.19 8.22 0.06
CA ARG A 119 -1.05 7.81 -1.35
C ARG A 119 -2.30 8.19 -2.14
N GLY A 120 -2.09 8.80 -3.31
CA GLY A 120 -3.13 9.23 -4.24
C GLY A 120 -3.30 10.74 -4.29
N LYS A 121 -3.94 11.17 -5.37
CA LYS A 121 -4.41 12.54 -5.56
C LYS A 121 -5.75 12.70 -4.82
N PHE A 122 -5.89 13.75 -4.04
CA PHE A 122 -7.15 14.05 -3.37
C PHE A 122 -8.22 14.45 -4.38
N GLU A 123 -9.41 13.83 -4.27
CA GLU A 123 -10.57 14.04 -5.13
C GLU A 123 -10.21 14.12 -6.64
N PRO A 124 -9.61 13.05 -7.20
CA PRO A 124 -9.24 13.05 -8.61
C PRO A 124 -10.50 13.07 -9.49
N LYS A 125 -10.42 13.76 -10.61
CA LYS A 125 -11.47 13.69 -11.63
C LYS A 125 -11.29 12.42 -12.43
N TYR A 126 -12.22 11.48 -12.32
CA TYR A 126 -12.19 10.21 -13.04
C TYR A 126 -13.52 9.97 -13.78
N ASP A 127 -13.47 9.12 -14.79
CA ASP A 127 -14.65 8.65 -15.52
C ASP A 127 -15.26 7.45 -14.77
N ALA A 128 -16.43 7.63 -14.16
CA ALA A 128 -17.12 6.56 -13.43
C ALA A 128 -17.57 5.41 -14.34
N ASN A 129 -17.73 5.66 -15.63
CA ASN A 129 -18.12 4.67 -16.65
C ASN A 129 -16.92 4.15 -17.44
N PHE A 130 -15.70 4.31 -16.91
CA PHE A 130 -14.52 3.75 -17.57
C PHE A 130 -14.62 2.22 -17.62
N ILE A 131 -14.40 1.65 -18.82
CA ILE A 131 -14.47 0.21 -19.04
C ILE A 131 -13.09 -0.41 -18.81
N TYR A 132 -13.01 -1.34 -17.87
CA TYR A 132 -11.83 -2.11 -17.51
C TYR A 132 -11.85 -3.49 -18.19
N THR A 133 -10.70 -4.16 -18.31
CA THR A 133 -10.66 -5.60 -18.65
C THR A 133 -10.74 -6.43 -17.39
N LEU A 134 -11.08 -7.71 -17.49
CA LEU A 134 -10.89 -8.66 -16.38
C LEU A 134 -9.39 -8.83 -16.10
N PRO A 135 -9.00 -9.20 -14.85
CA PRO A 135 -7.59 -9.32 -14.46
C PRO A 135 -6.93 -10.62 -14.98
N TYR A 136 -7.32 -11.08 -16.16
CA TYR A 136 -6.80 -12.29 -16.79
C TYR A 136 -6.65 -12.11 -18.30
N LYS A 137 -5.87 -13.00 -18.92
CA LYS A 137 -5.69 -13.05 -20.36
C LYS A 137 -7.01 -13.39 -21.05
N SER A 138 -7.19 -12.93 -22.29
CA SER A 138 -8.36 -13.29 -23.11
C SER A 138 -8.55 -14.80 -23.17
N GLY A 139 -9.80 -15.24 -23.01
CA GLY A 139 -10.21 -16.65 -23.01
C GLY A 139 -10.16 -17.33 -21.64
N VAL A 140 -9.56 -16.72 -20.61
CA VAL A 140 -9.61 -17.26 -19.25
C VAL A 140 -11.01 -17.03 -18.67
N LYS A 141 -11.59 -18.12 -18.14
CA LYS A 141 -12.88 -18.11 -17.47
C LYS A 141 -12.68 -17.92 -15.95
N ALA A 142 -13.32 -16.90 -15.40
CA ALA A 142 -13.25 -16.61 -13.98
C ALA A 142 -14.65 -16.54 -13.37
N MET A 143 -14.84 -17.19 -12.23
CA MET A 143 -16.01 -17.00 -11.38
C MET A 143 -15.77 -15.77 -10.51
N VAL A 144 -16.75 -14.88 -10.46
CA VAL A 144 -16.67 -13.63 -9.70
C VAL A 144 -17.41 -13.75 -8.37
N SER A 145 -16.87 -13.18 -7.30
CA SER A 145 -17.61 -12.90 -6.08
C SER A 145 -17.30 -11.48 -5.58
N GLU A 146 -18.24 -10.88 -4.91
CA GLU A 146 -18.01 -9.66 -4.16
C GLU A 146 -17.55 -10.01 -2.75
N SER A 147 -16.44 -9.38 -2.31
CA SER A 147 -15.90 -9.59 -0.97
C SER A 147 -16.56 -8.64 0.02
N GLY A 148 -17.11 -9.18 1.11
CA GLY A 148 -17.65 -8.39 2.20
C GLY A 148 -16.55 -7.56 2.90
N PHE A 149 -16.96 -6.48 3.53
CA PHE A 149 -16.07 -5.64 4.32
C PHE A 149 -15.67 -6.35 5.62
N VAL A 150 -14.39 -6.68 5.74
CA VAL A 150 -13.84 -7.41 6.90
C VAL A 150 -14.06 -6.64 8.21
N GLY A 151 -13.96 -5.30 8.16
CA GLY A 151 -14.22 -4.44 9.31
C GLY A 151 -15.62 -4.63 9.90
N ALA A 152 -16.65 -4.71 9.04
CA ALA A 152 -18.03 -4.97 9.50
C ALA A 152 -18.19 -6.41 9.99
N ARG A 153 -17.59 -7.37 9.29
CA ARG A 153 -17.77 -8.79 9.60
C ARG A 153 -17.14 -9.23 10.92
N TYR A 154 -15.98 -8.66 11.27
CA TYR A 154 -15.16 -9.13 12.40
C TYR A 154 -14.89 -8.08 13.47
N PHE A 155 -15.08 -6.80 13.19
CA PHE A 155 -14.68 -5.71 14.08
C PHE A 155 -15.81 -4.71 14.40
N GLY A 156 -17.04 -4.99 13.94
CA GLY A 156 -18.21 -4.16 14.23
C GLY A 156 -18.25 -2.81 13.52
N ASN A 157 -17.42 -2.61 12.50
CA ASN A 157 -17.41 -1.37 11.71
C ASN A 157 -18.63 -1.32 10.76
N THR A 158 -19.06 -0.11 10.42
CA THR A 158 -20.04 0.09 9.34
C THR A 158 -19.36 -0.15 7.99
N THR A 159 -19.98 -0.95 7.13
CA THR A 159 -19.53 -1.09 5.74
C THR A 159 -19.65 0.27 5.04
N PRO A 160 -18.58 0.76 4.36
CA PRO A 160 -18.73 1.95 3.52
C PRO A 160 -19.83 1.76 2.46
N ASP A 161 -20.66 2.78 2.23
CA ASP A 161 -21.77 2.71 1.28
C ASP A 161 -21.32 2.41 -0.14
N ASP A 162 -20.11 2.86 -0.48
CA ASP A 162 -19.46 2.66 -1.78
C ASP A 162 -18.54 1.41 -1.82
N TRP A 163 -18.58 0.54 -0.79
CA TRP A 163 -17.71 -0.64 -0.73
C TRP A 163 -17.87 -1.53 -1.96
N LYS A 164 -16.77 -1.73 -2.70
CA LYS A 164 -16.74 -2.58 -3.89
C LYS A 164 -15.40 -3.26 -4.05
N VAL A 165 -15.36 -4.55 -3.81
CA VAL A 165 -14.19 -5.40 -3.98
C VAL A 165 -14.60 -6.68 -4.68
N TYR A 166 -14.04 -6.93 -5.84
CA TYR A 166 -14.24 -8.18 -6.56
C TYR A 166 -13.14 -9.18 -6.25
N ARG A 167 -13.51 -10.46 -6.24
CA ARG A 167 -12.60 -11.59 -6.20
C ARG A 167 -12.89 -12.48 -7.40
N PHE A 168 -11.83 -12.78 -8.16
CA PHE A 168 -11.89 -13.55 -9.39
C PHE A 168 -11.23 -14.90 -9.17
N TYR A 169 -11.99 -15.97 -9.29
CA TYR A 169 -11.55 -17.35 -9.07
C TYR A 169 -11.30 -18.05 -10.40
N THR A 170 -10.21 -18.79 -10.46
CA THR A 170 -9.87 -19.69 -11.57
C THR A 170 -9.75 -21.12 -11.07
N LYS A 171 -9.91 -22.09 -11.97
CA LYS A 171 -9.79 -23.53 -11.64
C LYS A 171 -8.35 -23.94 -11.36
N VAL A 172 -7.41 -23.30 -12.03
CA VAL A 172 -5.96 -23.52 -11.93
C VAL A 172 -5.24 -22.22 -11.63
N GLU A 173 -3.98 -22.31 -11.22
CA GLU A 173 -3.10 -21.14 -11.15
C GLU A 173 -3.04 -20.45 -12.51
N ASP A 174 -3.21 -19.14 -12.55
CA ASP A 174 -3.25 -18.39 -13.80
C ASP A 174 -2.54 -17.04 -13.67
N THR A 175 -2.19 -16.47 -14.83
CA THR A 175 -1.52 -15.19 -14.92
C THR A 175 -2.52 -14.06 -14.67
N VAL A 176 -2.29 -13.29 -13.62
CA VAL A 176 -2.99 -12.04 -13.37
C VAL A 176 -2.47 -10.96 -14.31
N THR A 177 -3.38 -10.17 -14.90
CA THR A 177 -3.05 -9.09 -15.82
C THR A 177 -3.58 -7.74 -15.35
N ALA A 178 -2.95 -6.66 -15.85
CA ALA A 178 -3.44 -5.31 -15.61
C ALA A 178 -4.80 -5.08 -16.28
N VAL A 179 -5.75 -4.49 -15.53
CA VAL A 179 -7.12 -4.23 -16.02
C VAL A 179 -7.24 -2.92 -16.79
N ARG A 180 -6.25 -2.04 -16.68
CA ARG A 180 -6.19 -0.71 -17.28
C ARG A 180 -4.75 -0.25 -17.38
N LYS A 181 -4.46 0.69 -18.30
CA LYS A 181 -3.15 1.35 -18.36
C LYS A 181 -2.85 2.11 -17.09
N GLY A 182 -1.61 1.98 -16.57
CA GLY A 182 -1.16 2.68 -15.37
C GLY A 182 0.32 2.50 -15.11
N ILE A 183 0.78 3.00 -13.98
CA ILE A 183 2.15 2.84 -13.48
C ILE A 183 2.10 2.00 -12.21
N VAL A 184 2.94 1.00 -12.12
CA VAL A 184 3.11 0.21 -10.88
C VAL A 184 3.75 1.11 -9.83
N VAL A 185 3.06 1.34 -8.70
CA VAL A 185 3.51 2.27 -7.65
C VAL A 185 3.81 1.58 -6.32
N ASP A 186 3.42 0.32 -6.17
CA ASP A 186 3.75 -0.47 -4.98
C ASP A 186 3.70 -1.97 -5.30
N ILE A 187 4.64 -2.73 -4.74
CA ILE A 187 4.66 -4.20 -4.78
C ILE A 187 5.04 -4.70 -3.39
N LYS A 188 4.23 -5.57 -2.82
CA LYS A 188 4.51 -6.31 -1.60
C LYS A 188 4.61 -7.79 -1.93
N ASP A 189 5.81 -8.35 -1.78
CA ASP A 189 6.13 -9.75 -2.03
C ASP A 189 6.79 -10.38 -0.80
N LEU A 190 6.09 -10.34 0.34
CA LEU A 190 6.65 -10.65 1.65
C LEU A 190 6.16 -11.98 2.23
N HIS A 191 5.00 -12.46 1.80
CA HIS A 191 4.27 -13.53 2.50
C HIS A 191 4.31 -14.83 1.71
N GLU A 192 4.75 -15.91 2.38
CA GLU A 192 4.59 -17.25 1.84
C GLU A 192 3.09 -17.56 1.65
N ASN A 193 2.76 -18.22 0.55
CA ASN A 193 1.41 -18.68 0.27
C ASN A 193 1.14 -19.99 1.04
N ASN A 194 1.28 -19.95 2.36
CA ASN A 194 0.98 -21.10 3.21
C ASN A 194 -0.55 -21.28 3.23
N VAL A 195 -0.97 -22.35 2.59
CA VAL A 195 -2.36 -22.78 2.62
C VAL A 195 -2.62 -23.35 4.01
N SER A 196 -3.27 -22.57 4.88
CA SER A 196 -3.67 -23.03 6.22
C SER A 196 -5.14 -23.42 6.22
N ASP A 197 -5.41 -24.66 6.66
CA ASP A 197 -6.78 -25.12 6.88
C ASP A 197 -7.42 -24.35 8.04
N GLY A 198 -8.66 -23.90 7.86
CA GLY A 198 -9.46 -23.31 8.92
C GLY A 198 -9.32 -21.81 9.16
N VAL A 199 -8.44 -21.09 8.46
CA VAL A 199 -8.35 -19.62 8.61
C VAL A 199 -9.35 -18.92 7.70
N ALA A 200 -10.37 -18.28 8.31
CA ALA A 200 -11.39 -17.54 7.57
C ALA A 200 -10.88 -16.21 6.98
N TYR A 201 -9.81 -15.63 7.56
CA TYR A 201 -9.24 -14.35 7.16
C TYR A 201 -7.76 -14.25 7.49
N THR A 202 -6.98 -13.71 6.57
CA THR A 202 -5.60 -13.29 6.82
C THR A 202 -5.37 -11.88 6.29
N SER A 203 -4.68 -11.05 7.06
CA SER A 203 -4.20 -9.73 6.61
C SER A 203 -2.92 -9.84 5.78
N LYS A 204 -2.25 -11.01 5.82
CA LYS A 204 -1.02 -11.28 5.08
C LYS A 204 -1.36 -11.59 3.63
N SER A 205 -0.88 -10.77 2.71
CA SER A 205 -1.12 -10.92 1.28
C SER A 205 0.01 -10.28 0.50
N ASN A 206 0.34 -10.86 -0.64
CA ASN A 206 1.22 -10.23 -1.61
C ASN A 206 0.35 -9.39 -2.54
N ASP A 207 0.66 -8.10 -2.62
CA ASP A 207 -0.22 -7.10 -3.19
C ASP A 207 0.53 -6.25 -4.20
N MET A 208 -0.20 -5.66 -5.14
CA MET A 208 0.31 -4.66 -6.08
C MET A 208 -0.66 -3.50 -6.19
N ILE A 209 -0.12 -2.28 -6.30
CA ILE A 209 -0.90 -1.08 -6.58
C ILE A 209 -0.45 -0.49 -7.92
N ILE A 210 -1.42 -0.25 -8.79
CA ILE A 210 -1.23 0.45 -10.07
C ILE A 210 -2.00 1.76 -10.00
N GLU A 211 -1.31 2.88 -10.29
CA GLU A 211 -1.93 4.20 -10.41
C GLU A 211 -2.26 4.49 -11.86
N HIS A 212 -3.51 4.85 -12.13
CA HIS A 212 -3.98 5.27 -13.44
C HIS A 212 -3.73 6.76 -13.69
N ALA A 213 -3.79 7.18 -14.95
CA ALA A 213 -3.51 8.57 -15.33
C ALA A 213 -4.43 9.60 -14.70
N ASP A 214 -5.67 9.22 -14.37
CA ASP A 214 -6.67 10.06 -13.71
C ASP A 214 -6.48 10.14 -12.18
N GLY A 215 -5.53 9.39 -11.60
CA GLY A 215 -5.26 9.36 -10.16
C GLY A 215 -6.04 8.32 -9.37
N THR A 216 -6.82 7.47 -10.05
CA THR A 216 -7.43 6.28 -9.43
C THR A 216 -6.39 5.18 -9.24
N LEU A 217 -6.63 4.30 -8.26
CA LEU A 217 -5.73 3.23 -7.87
C LEU A 217 -6.39 1.87 -8.07
N ALA A 218 -5.73 0.96 -8.77
CA ALA A 218 -6.10 -0.44 -8.81
C ALA A 218 -5.22 -1.23 -7.84
N THR A 219 -5.82 -1.81 -6.81
CA THR A 219 -5.13 -2.67 -5.86
C THR A 219 -5.49 -4.13 -6.11
N TYR A 220 -4.47 -4.93 -6.41
CA TYR A 220 -4.57 -6.38 -6.59
C TYR A 220 -4.02 -7.07 -5.35
N ARG A 221 -4.73 -8.06 -4.82
CA ARG A 221 -4.35 -8.79 -3.62
C ARG A 221 -4.49 -10.30 -3.81
N GLY A 222 -3.48 -11.03 -3.38
CA GLY A 222 -3.47 -12.49 -3.43
C GLY A 222 -2.56 -13.07 -4.51
N PHE A 223 -1.46 -12.39 -4.82
CA PHE A 223 -0.42 -12.95 -5.68
C PHE A 223 0.34 -14.08 -4.99
N LYS A 224 0.82 -15.00 -5.79
CA LYS A 224 1.81 -16.02 -5.39
C LYS A 224 3.15 -15.33 -5.13
N LYS A 225 3.79 -15.66 -4.01
CA LYS A 225 5.12 -15.13 -3.68
C LYS A 225 6.13 -15.44 -4.78
N GLY A 226 6.98 -14.45 -5.11
CA GLY A 226 8.02 -14.57 -6.12
C GLY A 226 7.51 -14.65 -7.55
N SER A 227 6.22 -14.39 -7.80
CA SER A 227 5.64 -14.50 -9.14
C SER A 227 5.54 -13.18 -9.91
N PHE A 228 5.87 -12.05 -9.30
CA PHE A 228 5.81 -10.76 -9.97
C PHE A 228 6.78 -10.70 -11.16
N VAL A 229 6.28 -10.19 -12.29
CA VAL A 229 7.05 -10.06 -13.55
C VAL A 229 7.17 -8.61 -14.01
N VAL A 230 6.79 -7.67 -13.15
CA VAL A 230 6.89 -6.23 -13.35
C VAL A 230 7.54 -5.57 -12.14
N GLU A 231 8.02 -4.33 -12.30
CA GLU A 231 8.72 -3.58 -11.27
C GLU A 231 8.00 -2.26 -10.95
N VAL A 232 8.27 -1.70 -9.76
CA VAL A 232 7.81 -0.36 -9.40
C VAL A 232 8.36 0.66 -10.39
N GLY A 233 7.49 1.53 -10.90
CA GLY A 233 7.80 2.51 -11.96
C GLY A 233 7.49 2.03 -13.37
N GLN A 234 7.25 0.74 -13.58
CA GLN A 234 6.91 0.20 -14.90
C GLN A 234 5.51 0.65 -15.33
N THR A 235 5.38 1.10 -16.58
CA THR A 235 4.08 1.33 -17.23
C THR A 235 3.52 -0.01 -17.71
N VAL A 236 2.28 -0.30 -17.35
CA VAL A 236 1.53 -1.48 -17.78
C VAL A 236 0.30 -1.07 -18.60
N PHE A 237 -0.19 -1.98 -19.42
CA PHE A 237 -1.34 -1.82 -20.30
C PHE A 237 -2.37 -2.93 -20.01
N PRO A 238 -3.64 -2.77 -20.41
CA PRO A 238 -4.61 -3.84 -20.29
C PRO A 238 -4.05 -5.16 -20.85
N GLY A 239 -4.07 -6.23 -20.04
CA GLY A 239 -3.52 -7.53 -20.42
C GLY A 239 -2.02 -7.72 -20.17
N THR A 240 -1.28 -6.70 -19.72
CA THR A 240 0.13 -6.90 -19.28
C THR A 240 0.17 -7.87 -18.10
N ALA A 241 0.98 -8.92 -18.21
CA ALA A 241 1.18 -9.89 -17.13
C ALA A 241 1.81 -9.20 -15.90
N LEU A 242 1.25 -9.47 -14.71
CA LEU A 242 1.69 -8.91 -13.44
C LEU A 242 2.35 -9.95 -12.54
N GLY A 243 1.81 -11.15 -12.48
CA GLY A 243 2.23 -12.26 -11.65
C GLY A 243 1.21 -13.39 -11.72
N LEU A 244 1.28 -14.33 -10.78
CA LEU A 244 0.35 -15.45 -10.68
C LEU A 244 -0.61 -15.26 -9.51
N ASN A 245 -1.85 -15.70 -9.65
CA ASN A 245 -2.78 -15.78 -8.54
C ASN A 245 -2.43 -16.91 -7.57
N SER A 246 -2.99 -16.89 -6.37
CA SER A 246 -2.73 -17.91 -5.36
C SER A 246 -4.01 -18.46 -4.72
N LYS A 247 -3.86 -19.48 -3.89
CA LYS A 247 -4.91 -19.98 -3.00
C LYS A 247 -4.75 -19.38 -1.61
N ASN A 248 -5.86 -19.01 -0.98
CA ASN A 248 -5.86 -18.54 0.41
C ASN A 248 -5.95 -19.70 1.42
N ASN A 249 -6.57 -20.81 1.03
CA ASN A 249 -6.65 -22.04 1.80
C ASN A 249 -6.80 -23.27 0.86
N SER A 250 -6.65 -24.49 1.39
CA SER A 250 -6.73 -25.74 0.62
C SER A 250 -8.06 -25.92 -0.11
N ASN A 251 -9.15 -25.42 0.48
CA ASN A 251 -10.52 -25.57 -0.05
C ASN A 251 -10.93 -24.41 -0.98
N SER A 252 -10.13 -23.34 -1.10
CA SER A 252 -10.40 -22.23 -2.03
C SER A 252 -9.82 -22.53 -3.41
N GLY A 253 -10.49 -22.03 -4.46
CA GLY A 253 -9.90 -21.90 -5.79
C GLY A 253 -8.75 -20.89 -5.80
N PHE A 254 -7.93 -20.94 -6.84
CA PHE A 254 -6.98 -19.88 -7.12
C PHE A 254 -7.74 -18.58 -7.33
N ASN A 255 -7.27 -17.47 -6.79
CA ASN A 255 -8.01 -16.20 -6.91
C ASN A 255 -7.10 -14.98 -6.79
N ILE A 256 -7.60 -13.88 -7.31
CA ILE A 256 -7.06 -12.53 -7.10
C ILE A 256 -8.20 -11.61 -6.69
N SER A 257 -7.98 -10.75 -5.72
CA SER A 257 -8.93 -9.69 -5.38
C SER A 257 -8.51 -8.40 -6.08
N LEU A 258 -9.47 -7.64 -6.57
CA LEU A 258 -9.30 -6.34 -7.21
C LEU A 258 -10.22 -5.32 -6.56
N MET A 259 -9.66 -4.18 -6.19
CA MET A 259 -10.43 -3.00 -5.81
C MET A 259 -9.92 -1.79 -6.56
N LEU A 260 -10.85 -0.95 -7.00
CA LEU A 260 -10.57 0.33 -7.62
C LEU A 260 -10.96 1.43 -6.66
N THR A 261 -10.03 2.32 -6.35
CA THR A 261 -10.21 3.33 -5.31
C THR A 261 -9.71 4.70 -5.74
N TYR A 262 -10.15 5.73 -5.03
CA TYR A 262 -9.63 7.09 -5.12
C TYR A 262 -9.54 7.71 -3.74
N LEU A 263 -8.62 8.64 -3.53
CA LEU A 263 -8.50 9.35 -2.26
C LEU A 263 -9.63 10.36 -2.11
N LYS A 264 -10.59 10.11 -1.21
CA LYS A 264 -11.77 10.94 -0.98
C LYS A 264 -11.73 11.77 0.30
N SER A 265 -10.81 11.48 1.22
CA SER A 265 -10.68 12.21 2.48
C SER A 265 -9.22 12.43 2.85
N LYS A 266 -8.93 13.58 3.42
CA LYS A 266 -7.63 13.95 4.01
C LYS A 266 -7.67 13.91 5.54
N GLU A 267 -8.80 13.58 6.12
CA GLU A 267 -8.99 13.55 7.55
C GLU A 267 -8.29 12.34 8.17
N ILE A 268 -7.06 12.56 8.62
CA ILE A 268 -6.30 11.58 9.37
C ILE A 268 -6.60 11.77 10.85
N ASP A 269 -7.58 11.03 11.33
CA ASP A 269 -7.87 10.97 12.77
C ASP A 269 -6.86 10.05 13.46
N ARG A 270 -5.97 10.62 14.27
CA ARG A 270 -4.97 9.90 15.05
C ARG A 270 -5.54 9.20 16.28
N SER A 271 -6.77 9.53 16.68
CA SER A 271 -7.48 8.92 17.81
C SER A 271 -8.28 7.67 17.42
N ARG A 272 -8.16 7.22 16.16
CA ARG A 272 -8.95 6.11 15.61
C ARG A 272 -8.71 4.81 16.34
N THR A 273 -9.79 4.24 16.83
CA THR A 273 -9.88 2.82 17.10
C THR A 273 -10.24 2.06 15.81
N ILE A 274 -9.96 0.76 15.75
CA ILE A 274 -10.38 -0.10 14.63
C ILE A 274 -11.89 0.06 14.36
N GLN A 275 -12.69 0.29 15.39
CA GLN A 275 -14.15 0.41 15.31
C GLN A 275 -14.63 1.73 14.68
N ASN A 276 -13.88 2.84 14.83
CA ASN A 276 -14.27 4.18 14.38
C ASN A 276 -13.58 4.62 13.09
N SER A 277 -12.76 3.76 12.48
CA SER A 277 -11.96 4.10 11.32
C SER A 277 -12.82 4.23 10.07
N LYS A 278 -12.97 5.46 9.55
CA LYS A 278 -13.52 5.69 8.21
C LYS A 278 -12.41 5.50 7.17
N SER A 279 -12.73 4.89 6.04
CA SER A 279 -11.79 4.78 4.93
C SER A 279 -11.44 6.17 4.38
N LEU A 280 -10.15 6.44 4.17
CA LEU A 280 -9.69 7.61 3.43
C LEU A 280 -10.01 7.51 1.93
N TYR A 281 -10.27 6.30 1.45
CA TYR A 281 -10.52 6.00 0.06
C TYR A 281 -11.99 5.74 -0.20
N GLY A 282 -12.49 6.27 -1.31
CA GLY A 282 -13.75 5.89 -1.94
C GLY A 282 -13.52 4.70 -2.87
N PHE A 283 -14.56 3.88 -3.05
CA PHE A 283 -14.55 2.71 -3.93
C PHE A 283 -15.30 3.03 -5.22
N ILE A 284 -14.77 2.53 -6.32
CA ILE A 284 -15.38 2.67 -7.64
C ILE A 284 -16.04 1.34 -8.00
N THR A 285 -17.30 1.37 -8.44
CA THR A 285 -17.95 0.23 -9.09
C THR A 285 -17.49 0.18 -10.54
N PRO A 286 -16.59 -0.74 -10.93
CA PRO A 286 -16.05 -0.76 -12.28
C PRO A 286 -17.02 -1.38 -13.28
N HIS A 287 -17.00 -0.85 -14.49
CA HIS A 287 -17.55 -1.46 -15.69
C HIS A 287 -16.48 -2.32 -16.35
N PHE A 288 -16.84 -3.52 -16.80
CA PHE A 288 -15.89 -4.43 -17.41
C PHE A 288 -16.29 -4.82 -18.83
N ALA A 289 -15.28 -4.98 -19.68
CA ALA A 289 -15.43 -5.69 -20.94
C ALA A 289 -15.15 -7.19 -20.71
N THR A 290 -16.05 -8.02 -21.21
CA THR A 290 -15.95 -9.50 -21.24
C THR A 290 -16.07 -9.98 -22.68
N ALA A 291 -15.92 -11.28 -22.91
CA ALA A 291 -16.13 -11.84 -24.25
C ALA A 291 -17.62 -11.73 -24.68
N GLU A 292 -18.52 -11.72 -23.70
CA GLU A 292 -19.98 -11.71 -23.93
C GLU A 292 -20.54 -10.28 -23.99
N ASN A 293 -19.93 -9.33 -23.28
CA ASN A 293 -20.44 -7.97 -23.12
C ASN A 293 -19.31 -6.95 -23.19
N ALA A 294 -19.51 -5.91 -23.98
CA ALA A 294 -18.55 -4.79 -24.11
C ALA A 294 -18.53 -3.89 -22.85
N ASP A 295 -19.64 -3.87 -22.10
CA ASP A 295 -19.81 -3.06 -20.89
C ASP A 295 -20.75 -3.78 -19.93
N VAL A 296 -20.25 -4.21 -18.76
CA VAL A 296 -21.05 -4.89 -17.75
C VAL A 296 -20.51 -4.61 -16.34
N ILE A 297 -21.42 -4.39 -15.38
CA ILE A 297 -21.12 -4.48 -13.96
C ILE A 297 -21.25 -5.96 -13.57
N LEU A 298 -20.15 -6.52 -13.03
CA LEU A 298 -20.11 -7.95 -12.73
C LEU A 298 -21.01 -8.30 -11.54
N GLU A 299 -21.71 -9.42 -11.69
CA GLU A 299 -22.57 -9.99 -10.65
C GLU A 299 -21.84 -11.10 -9.89
N SER A 300 -22.05 -11.12 -8.57
CA SER A 300 -21.47 -12.17 -7.71
C SER A 300 -22.02 -13.56 -8.08
N ARG A 301 -21.16 -14.57 -8.03
CA ARG A 301 -21.45 -15.99 -8.34
C ARG A 301 -21.74 -16.26 -9.82
N LYS A 302 -21.35 -15.36 -10.72
CA LYS A 302 -21.38 -15.58 -12.17
C LYS A 302 -19.98 -15.81 -12.71
N GLU A 303 -19.90 -16.59 -13.79
CA GLU A 303 -18.66 -16.79 -14.57
C GLU A 303 -18.64 -15.84 -15.75
N TYR A 304 -17.48 -15.30 -16.05
CA TYR A 304 -17.22 -14.40 -17.17
C TYR A 304 -15.95 -14.84 -17.89
N ASN A 305 -15.95 -14.71 -19.22
CA ASN A 305 -14.77 -14.96 -20.03
C ASN A 305 -14.00 -13.66 -20.22
N ALA A 306 -12.72 -13.65 -19.88
CA ALA A 306 -11.84 -12.49 -20.06
C ALA A 306 -11.69 -12.16 -21.53
N SER A 307 -11.73 -10.87 -21.85
CA SER A 307 -11.49 -10.31 -23.18
C SER A 307 -10.76 -8.99 -23.05
N ILE A 308 -9.94 -8.66 -24.05
CA ILE A 308 -9.24 -7.39 -24.16
C ILE A 308 -9.63 -6.77 -25.51
N PRO A 309 -10.79 -6.09 -25.59
CA PRO A 309 -11.21 -5.44 -26.82
C PRO A 309 -10.22 -4.35 -27.25
N ALA A 310 -10.02 -4.22 -28.56
CA ALA A 310 -9.10 -3.24 -29.11
C ALA A 310 -9.43 -1.81 -28.68
N GLU A 311 -10.71 -1.47 -28.54
CA GLU A 311 -11.20 -0.16 -28.09
C GLU A 311 -10.76 0.15 -26.66
N VAL A 312 -10.88 -0.83 -25.75
CA VAL A 312 -10.45 -0.69 -24.34
C VAL A 312 -8.94 -0.56 -24.28
N PHE A 313 -8.22 -1.39 -25.05
CA PHE A 313 -6.76 -1.33 -25.10
C PHE A 313 -6.24 0.03 -25.61
N LYS A 314 -6.87 0.60 -26.65
CA LYS A 314 -6.47 1.85 -27.29
C LYS A 314 -6.79 3.10 -26.47
N LYS A 315 -7.82 3.05 -25.65
CA LYS A 315 -8.47 4.22 -25.02
C LYS A 315 -7.49 5.23 -24.39
N GLU A 316 -6.39 4.74 -23.82
CA GLU A 316 -5.40 5.57 -23.13
C GLU A 316 -3.99 5.53 -23.77
N LEU A 317 -3.87 4.97 -24.97
CA LEU A 317 -2.57 4.94 -25.65
C LEU A 317 -2.23 6.30 -26.28
N THR A 318 -1.00 6.73 -26.08
CA THR A 318 -0.42 7.82 -26.86
C THR A 318 -0.15 7.38 -28.29
N LYS A 319 -0.01 8.32 -29.24
CA LYS A 319 0.35 8.03 -30.63
C LYS A 319 1.63 7.17 -30.74
N LYS A 320 2.61 7.41 -29.86
CA LYS A 320 3.87 6.65 -29.84
C LYS A 320 3.63 5.19 -29.37
N GLU A 321 2.79 5.01 -28.37
CA GLU A 321 2.43 3.68 -27.85
C GLU A 321 1.59 2.91 -28.87
N MET A 322 0.62 3.55 -29.53
CA MET A 322 -0.15 2.92 -30.61
C MET A 322 0.77 2.36 -31.69
N LYS A 323 1.76 3.18 -32.15
CA LYS A 323 2.75 2.73 -33.13
C LYS A 323 3.58 1.55 -32.61
N LYS A 324 4.02 1.60 -31.32
CA LYS A 324 4.80 0.52 -30.68
C LYS A 324 4.04 -0.80 -30.59
N HIS A 325 2.74 -0.74 -30.33
CA HIS A 325 1.88 -1.92 -30.20
C HIS A 325 1.21 -2.36 -31.52
N GLY A 326 1.56 -1.73 -32.65
CA GLY A 326 1.00 -2.08 -33.95
C GLY A 326 -0.51 -1.81 -34.10
N VAL A 327 -1.01 -0.90 -33.29
CA VAL A 327 -2.44 -0.57 -33.20
C VAL A 327 -2.71 0.63 -34.10
N LYS A 328 -3.65 0.48 -35.06
CA LYS A 328 -4.11 1.54 -35.97
C LYS A 328 -5.31 2.29 -35.39
#